data_a73210211d30ee9cb4441e87ecf78e6d
#
_entry.id   a73210211d30ee9cb4441e87ecf78e6d
#
_cell.length_a   1.000
_cell.length_b   1.000
_cell.length_c   1.000
_cell.angle_alpha   90.00
_cell.angle_beta   90.00
_cell.angle_gamma   90.00
#
_symmetry.space_group_name_H-M   'P 1'
#
loop_
_entity.id
_entity.type
_entity.pdbx_description
1 polymer ?
#
loop_
_entity_poly.entity_id
_entity_poly.type
_entity_poly.pdbx_seq_one_letter_code
_entity_poly.pdbx_strand_id
1 'polypeptide(L)'
;MGAVRWSERLLLFVASAVVLVAVDQVVKATVSTPLWAFHHRSYGWVALSIAVLAGALLLTLVPSRAVAVAAGVMSAGAIGNLISARVYGNRVPNPLVIGNYERGFAFNLADVFFLAGNLLLMAALVVMVVRRRDRLAQPRPWERALLRQLHVG
;
A
#
# COMPACT_ATOMS: atom_id res chain seq x y z
N MET A 1 -13.66 9.00 22.10
CA MET A 1 -12.97 9.25 20.81
C MET A 1 -13.98 9.03 19.70
N GLY A 2 -14.32 10.08 18.92
CA GLY A 2 -15.28 9.98 17.81
C GLY A 2 -14.78 9.02 16.74
N ALA A 3 -15.70 8.29 16.09
CA ALA A 3 -15.35 7.41 14.97
C ALA A 3 -14.78 8.26 13.82
N VAL A 4 -13.60 7.91 13.34
CA VAL A 4 -12.97 8.56 12.15
C VAL A 4 -13.89 8.37 10.96
N ARG A 5 -14.33 9.46 10.32
CA ARG A 5 -15.24 9.42 9.17
C ARG A 5 -14.55 8.78 7.98
N TRP A 6 -15.30 8.08 7.15
CA TRP A 6 -14.75 7.45 5.93
C TRP A 6 -14.14 8.49 4.97
N SER A 7 -14.78 9.66 4.82
CA SER A 7 -14.26 10.76 4.00
C SER A 7 -12.87 11.25 4.44
N GLU A 8 -12.62 11.30 5.74
CA GLU A 8 -11.30 11.66 6.27
C GLU A 8 -10.24 10.60 5.93
N ARG A 9 -10.59 9.33 6.05
CA ARG A 9 -9.67 8.23 5.69
C ARG A 9 -9.37 8.20 4.20
N LEU A 10 -10.39 8.40 3.37
CA LEU A 10 -10.21 8.50 1.92
C LEU A 10 -9.32 9.69 1.55
N LEU A 11 -9.51 10.85 2.20
CA LEU A 11 -8.66 12.02 2.00
C LEU A 11 -7.20 11.72 2.38
N LEU A 12 -6.95 11.08 3.52
CA LEU A 12 -5.61 10.70 3.94
C LEU A 12 -4.95 9.70 2.97
N PHE A 13 -5.71 8.72 2.49
CA PHE A 13 -5.26 7.77 1.46
C PHE A 13 -4.87 8.50 0.18
N VAL A 14 -5.75 9.34 -0.36
CA VAL A 14 -5.51 10.06 -1.62
C VAL A 14 -4.36 11.05 -1.48
N ALA A 15 -4.33 11.84 -0.40
CA ALA A 15 -3.29 12.84 -0.18
C ALA A 15 -1.90 12.20 -0.08
N SER A 16 -1.76 11.12 0.71
CA SER A 16 -0.48 10.41 0.81
C SER A 16 -0.06 9.79 -0.53
N ALA A 17 -1.00 9.19 -1.28
CA ALA A 17 -0.69 8.62 -2.58
C ALA A 17 -0.25 9.69 -3.59
N VAL A 18 -1.01 10.78 -3.72
CA VAL A 18 -0.72 11.85 -4.70
C VAL A 18 0.63 12.51 -4.44
N VAL A 19 0.92 12.89 -3.19
CA VAL A 19 2.19 13.53 -2.84
C VAL A 19 3.37 12.63 -3.18
N LEU A 20 3.32 11.37 -2.80
CA LEU A 20 4.43 10.43 -3.02
C LEU A 20 4.59 10.04 -4.50
N VAL A 21 3.48 9.90 -5.24
CA VAL A 21 3.55 9.74 -6.72
C VAL A 21 4.23 10.93 -7.35
N ALA A 22 3.87 12.16 -6.96
CA ALA A 22 4.51 13.36 -7.51
C ALA A 22 6.02 13.37 -7.24
N VAL A 23 6.45 13.03 -6.02
CA VAL A 23 7.87 12.92 -5.66
C VAL A 23 8.58 11.87 -6.51
N ASP A 24 8.01 10.68 -6.68
CA ASP A 24 8.59 9.61 -7.50
C ASP A 24 8.74 10.05 -8.97
N GLN A 25 7.69 10.68 -9.55
CA GLN A 25 7.74 11.13 -10.94
C GLN A 25 8.75 12.26 -11.15
N VAL A 26 8.88 13.19 -10.20
CA VAL A 26 9.92 14.24 -10.25
C VAL A 26 11.31 13.61 -10.24
N VAL A 27 11.60 12.67 -9.36
CA VAL A 27 12.89 11.98 -9.32
C VAL A 27 13.18 11.25 -10.63
N LYS A 28 12.21 10.51 -11.17
CA LYS A 28 12.32 9.81 -12.46
C LYS A 28 12.54 10.75 -13.65
N ALA A 29 12.01 11.97 -13.58
CA ALA A 29 12.18 12.98 -14.62
C ALA A 29 13.50 13.75 -14.54
N THR A 30 14.08 13.91 -13.34
CA THR A 30 15.26 14.74 -13.09
C THR A 30 16.54 13.94 -12.98
N VAL A 31 16.48 12.68 -12.56
CA VAL A 31 17.65 11.81 -12.41
C VAL A 31 17.79 10.91 -13.62
N SER A 32 18.94 10.95 -14.29
CA SER A 32 19.23 10.10 -15.46
C SER A 32 19.23 8.63 -15.08
N THR A 33 18.54 7.81 -15.90
CA THR A 33 18.45 6.36 -15.69
C THR A 33 19.34 5.64 -16.72
N PRO A 34 20.28 4.79 -16.28
CA PRO A 34 21.06 3.97 -17.20
C PRO A 34 20.14 3.02 -17.99
N LEU A 35 20.49 2.73 -19.25
CA LEU A 35 19.65 1.88 -20.12
C LEU A 35 19.36 0.49 -19.53
N TRP A 36 20.32 -0.11 -18.84
CA TRP A 36 20.16 -1.41 -18.18
C TRP A 36 19.21 -1.37 -16.97
N ALA A 37 18.95 -0.19 -16.39
CA ALA A 37 18.10 0.00 -15.23
C ALA A 37 16.62 0.24 -15.60
N PHE A 38 16.24 0.11 -16.86
CA PHE A 38 14.84 0.08 -17.30
C PHE A 38 14.29 -1.34 -17.21
N HIS A 39 13.39 -1.58 -16.27
CA HIS A 39 12.77 -2.89 -16.10
C HIS A 39 11.47 -3.02 -16.89
N HIS A 40 11.39 -4.01 -17.76
CA HIS A 40 10.17 -4.33 -18.51
C HIS A 40 9.09 -4.90 -17.58
N ARG A 41 7.84 -4.46 -17.79
CA ARG A 41 6.65 -4.90 -17.02
C ARG A 41 5.69 -5.65 -17.95
N SER A 42 5.33 -6.88 -17.54
CA SER A 42 4.34 -7.67 -18.26
C SER A 42 2.91 -7.18 -18.03
N TYR A 43 1.98 -7.56 -18.89
CA TYR A 43 0.55 -7.27 -18.66
C TYR A 43 0.02 -7.92 -17.38
N GLY A 44 0.52 -9.10 -17.01
CA GLY A 44 0.17 -9.73 -15.73
C GLY A 44 0.61 -8.90 -14.53
N TRP A 45 1.77 -8.25 -14.59
CA TRP A 45 2.23 -7.32 -13.56
C TRP A 45 1.29 -6.09 -13.47
N VAL A 46 0.83 -5.55 -14.61
CA VAL A 46 -0.13 -4.44 -14.64
C VAL A 46 -1.45 -4.86 -14.00
N ALA A 47 -1.99 -6.01 -14.36
CA ALA A 47 -3.24 -6.53 -13.78
C ALA A 47 -3.12 -6.75 -12.26
N LEU A 48 -2.00 -7.32 -11.79
CA LEU A 48 -1.73 -7.48 -10.36
C LEU A 48 -1.65 -6.13 -9.64
N SER A 49 -0.99 -5.14 -10.23
CA SER A 49 -0.90 -3.79 -9.66
C SER A 49 -2.28 -3.14 -9.51
N ILE A 50 -3.17 -3.30 -10.50
CA ILE A 50 -4.56 -2.82 -10.43
C ILE A 50 -5.32 -3.55 -9.32
N ALA A 51 -5.18 -4.86 -9.18
CA ALA A 51 -5.81 -5.63 -8.11
C ALA A 51 -5.34 -5.18 -6.72
N VAL A 52 -4.04 -4.92 -6.57
CA VAL A 52 -3.46 -4.36 -5.33
C VAL A 52 -4.05 -2.99 -5.01
N LEU A 53 -4.20 -2.11 -6.00
CA LEU A 53 -4.80 -0.78 -5.82
C LEU A 53 -6.27 -0.87 -5.40
N ALA A 54 -7.05 -1.78 -6.00
CA ALA A 54 -8.43 -2.02 -5.62
C ALA A 54 -8.51 -2.52 -4.16
N GLY A 55 -7.65 -3.46 -3.76
CA GLY A 55 -7.54 -3.93 -2.39
C GLY A 55 -7.15 -2.82 -1.41
N ALA A 56 -6.18 -1.97 -1.78
CA ALA A 56 -5.74 -0.84 -0.97
C ALA A 56 -6.88 0.19 -0.76
N LEU A 57 -7.67 0.45 -1.78
CA LEU A 57 -8.85 1.32 -1.67
C LEU A 57 -9.88 0.75 -0.69
N LEU A 58 -10.14 -0.56 -0.71
CA LEU A 58 -11.02 -1.22 0.24
C LEU A 58 -10.54 -1.09 1.69
N LEU A 59 -9.22 -1.00 1.92
CA LEU A 59 -8.66 -0.78 3.25
C LEU A 59 -9.06 0.58 3.86
N THR A 60 -9.51 1.54 3.05
CA THR A 60 -10.06 2.81 3.58
C THR A 60 -11.37 2.60 4.36
N LEU A 61 -12.04 1.46 4.20
CA LEU A 61 -13.22 1.08 4.98
C LEU A 61 -12.84 0.70 6.42
N VAL A 62 -11.61 0.29 6.67
CA VAL A 62 -11.10 -0.02 8.02
C VAL A 62 -11.06 1.28 8.84
N PRO A 63 -11.67 1.33 10.06
CA PRO A 63 -11.76 2.54 10.86
C PRO A 63 -10.43 2.90 11.55
N SER A 64 -9.39 3.18 10.75
CA SER A 64 -8.04 3.52 11.20
C SER A 64 -7.36 4.49 10.23
N ARG A 65 -6.91 5.64 10.74
CA ARG A 65 -6.10 6.62 9.99
C ARG A 65 -4.77 6.02 9.55
N ALA A 66 -4.13 5.26 10.43
CA ALA A 66 -2.83 4.64 10.15
C ALA A 66 -2.94 3.65 8.98
N VAL A 67 -4.00 2.83 8.93
CA VAL A 67 -4.26 1.90 7.81
C VAL A 67 -4.50 2.68 6.52
N ALA A 68 -5.28 3.78 6.55
CA ALA A 68 -5.53 4.59 5.37
C ALA A 68 -4.26 5.23 4.80
N VAL A 69 -3.42 5.83 5.67
CA VAL A 69 -2.14 6.42 5.25
C VAL A 69 -1.20 5.34 4.71
N ALA A 70 -1.04 4.22 5.40
CA ALA A 70 -0.18 3.12 4.97
C ALA A 70 -0.60 2.54 3.60
N ALA A 71 -1.91 2.36 3.40
CA ALA A 71 -2.47 1.93 2.12
C ALA A 71 -2.21 2.97 1.01
N GLY A 72 -2.30 4.28 1.32
CA GLY A 72 -1.96 5.35 0.40
C GLY A 72 -0.49 5.37 0.01
N VAL A 73 0.43 5.16 0.98
CA VAL A 73 1.88 5.04 0.73
C VAL A 73 2.17 3.84 -0.19
N MET A 74 1.59 2.67 0.10
CA MET A 74 1.72 1.49 -0.74
C MET A 74 1.18 1.74 -2.16
N SER A 75 0.01 2.38 -2.26
CA SER A 75 -0.61 2.72 -3.54
C SER A 75 0.23 3.69 -4.36
N ALA A 76 0.92 4.63 -3.71
CA ALA A 76 1.84 5.53 -4.39
C ALA A 76 2.91 4.77 -5.19
N GLY A 77 3.48 3.72 -4.59
CA GLY A 77 4.45 2.87 -5.27
C GLY A 77 3.87 2.15 -6.50
N ALA A 78 2.69 1.56 -6.37
CA ALA A 78 2.03 0.89 -7.50
C ALA A 78 1.65 1.89 -8.60
N ILE A 79 1.04 3.03 -8.25
CA ILE A 79 0.64 4.07 -9.21
C ILE A 79 1.85 4.68 -9.91
N GLY A 80 2.91 5.04 -9.17
CA GLY A 80 4.12 5.64 -9.72
C GLY A 80 4.77 4.74 -10.78
N ASN A 81 4.84 3.45 -10.52
CA ASN A 81 5.36 2.47 -11.48
C ASN A 81 4.40 2.20 -12.65
N LEU A 82 3.07 2.22 -12.45
CA LEU A 82 2.08 2.10 -13.54
C LEU A 82 2.14 3.31 -14.49
N ILE A 83 2.24 4.53 -13.96
CA ILE A 83 2.42 5.74 -14.76
C ILE A 83 3.68 5.61 -15.61
N SER A 84 4.81 5.22 -15.00
CA SER A 84 6.06 5.02 -15.70
C SER A 84 5.95 3.97 -16.80
N ALA A 85 5.34 2.83 -16.50
CA ALA A 85 5.13 1.77 -17.50
C ALA A 85 4.29 2.27 -18.69
N ARG A 86 3.29 3.12 -18.45
CA ARG A 86 2.47 3.72 -19.51
C ARG A 86 3.26 4.71 -20.36
N VAL A 87 4.10 5.54 -19.72
CA VAL A 87 4.88 6.58 -20.40
C VAL A 87 6.05 5.99 -21.20
N TYR A 88 6.72 4.97 -20.66
CA TYR A 88 7.96 4.41 -21.25
C TYR A 88 7.74 3.05 -21.96
N GLY A 89 6.56 2.78 -22.51
CA GLY A 89 6.30 1.59 -23.33
C GLY A 89 6.49 0.27 -22.55
N ASN A 90 5.80 0.10 -21.44
CA ASN A 90 5.90 -1.02 -20.50
C ASN A 90 7.27 -1.17 -19.82
N ARG A 91 8.04 -0.08 -19.74
CA ARG A 91 9.29 -0.03 -18.98
C ARG A 91 9.15 0.91 -17.80
N VAL A 92 9.86 0.60 -16.71
CA VAL A 92 9.91 1.43 -15.52
C VAL A 92 11.36 1.85 -15.30
N PRO A 93 11.66 3.17 -15.28
CA PRO A 93 12.99 3.66 -14.98
C PRO A 93 13.32 3.51 -13.50
N ASN A 94 14.54 3.02 -13.22
CA ASN A 94 15.08 2.87 -11.86
C ASN A 94 16.36 3.73 -11.75
N PRO A 95 16.22 5.06 -11.52
CA PRO A 95 17.35 5.98 -11.55
C PRO A 95 18.29 5.87 -10.34
N LEU A 96 17.85 5.25 -9.24
CA LEU A 96 18.64 5.10 -8.03
C LEU A 96 19.44 3.81 -8.09
N VAL A 97 20.77 3.91 -8.02
CA VAL A 97 21.67 2.76 -8.11
C VAL A 97 22.52 2.66 -6.84
N ILE A 98 22.53 1.49 -6.22
CA ILE A 98 23.43 1.15 -5.12
C ILE A 98 24.54 0.25 -5.65
N GLY A 99 25.79 0.57 -5.32
CA GLY A 99 26.97 -0.14 -5.78
C GLY A 99 27.52 0.42 -7.09
N ASN A 100 28.04 -0.44 -7.97
CA ASN A 100 28.61 -0.01 -9.25
C ASN A 100 27.50 0.48 -10.20
N TYR A 101 27.70 1.68 -10.80
CA TYR A 101 26.71 2.30 -11.68
C TYR A 101 26.37 1.44 -12.92
N GLU A 102 27.28 0.58 -13.37
CA GLU A 102 27.07 -0.28 -14.55
C GLU A 102 26.42 -1.64 -14.22
N ARG A 103 26.50 -2.10 -12.96
CA ARG A 103 26.09 -3.46 -12.54
C ARG A 103 25.45 -3.51 -11.17
N GLY A 104 25.13 -2.36 -10.58
CA GLY A 104 24.58 -2.25 -9.23
C GLY A 104 23.11 -2.67 -9.16
N PHE A 105 22.55 -2.52 -7.97
CA PHE A 105 21.13 -2.71 -7.73
C PHE A 105 20.38 -1.42 -8.04
N ALA A 106 19.52 -1.44 -9.08
CA ALA A 106 18.75 -0.28 -9.51
C ALA A 106 17.31 -0.35 -8.99
N PHE A 107 16.82 0.76 -8.47
CA PHE A 107 15.46 0.90 -7.95
C PHE A 107 14.96 2.35 -8.13
N ASN A 108 13.70 2.59 -7.81
CA ASN A 108 13.08 3.92 -7.83
C ASN A 108 12.33 4.18 -6.51
N LEU A 109 11.88 5.41 -6.29
CA LEU A 109 11.16 5.75 -5.07
C LEU A 109 9.82 5.03 -4.95
N ALA A 110 9.15 4.72 -6.07
CA ALA A 110 7.92 3.94 -6.04
C ALA A 110 8.13 2.54 -5.45
N ASP A 111 9.28 1.88 -5.72
CA ASP A 111 9.61 0.59 -5.10
C ASP A 111 9.78 0.73 -3.58
N VAL A 112 10.44 1.81 -3.13
CA VAL A 112 10.60 2.12 -1.71
C VAL A 112 9.24 2.39 -1.05
N PHE A 113 8.38 3.19 -1.68
CA PHE A 113 7.06 3.49 -1.15
C PHE A 113 6.17 2.25 -1.09
N PHE A 114 6.24 1.40 -2.10
CA PHE A 114 5.50 0.13 -2.10
C PHE A 114 5.92 -0.75 -0.93
N LEU A 115 7.22 -0.95 -0.72
CA LEU A 115 7.75 -1.74 0.39
C LEU A 115 7.43 -1.11 1.75
N ALA A 116 7.73 0.18 1.91
CA ALA A 116 7.47 0.90 3.15
C ALA A 116 5.97 0.92 3.51
N GLY A 117 5.11 1.15 2.51
CA GLY A 117 3.66 1.12 2.68
C GLY A 117 3.15 -0.24 3.14
N ASN A 118 3.67 -1.34 2.58
CA ASN A 118 3.33 -2.69 3.04
C ASN A 118 3.76 -2.93 4.49
N LEU A 119 4.98 -2.54 4.86
CA LEU A 119 5.47 -2.70 6.23
C LEU A 119 4.65 -1.87 7.23
N LEU A 120 4.34 -0.61 6.89
CA LEU A 120 3.48 0.25 7.69
C LEU A 120 2.06 -0.30 7.81
N LEU A 121 1.51 -0.87 6.75
CA LEU A 121 0.19 -1.49 6.74
C LEU A 121 0.15 -2.70 7.67
N MET A 122 1.12 -3.57 7.57
CA MET A 122 1.24 -4.73 8.46
C MET A 122 1.36 -4.30 9.93
N ALA A 123 2.22 -3.32 10.22
CA ALA A 123 2.36 -2.77 11.56
C ALA A 123 1.04 -2.15 12.08
N ALA A 124 0.35 -1.36 11.25
CA ALA A 124 -0.92 -0.75 11.62
C ALA A 124 -2.02 -1.78 11.91
N LEU A 125 -2.08 -2.85 11.11
CA LEU A 125 -3.04 -3.95 11.32
C LEU A 125 -2.72 -4.73 12.60
N VAL A 126 -1.46 -5.07 12.85
CA VAL A 126 -1.02 -5.75 14.07
C VAL A 126 -1.38 -4.90 15.30
N VAL A 127 -1.02 -3.61 15.30
CA VAL A 127 -1.36 -2.70 16.41
C VAL A 127 -2.88 -2.61 16.61
N MET A 128 -3.65 -2.56 15.54
CA MET A 128 -5.11 -2.53 15.62
C MET A 128 -5.68 -3.81 16.24
N VAL A 129 -5.19 -4.98 15.83
CA VAL A 129 -5.62 -6.28 16.38
C VAL A 129 -5.26 -6.38 17.86
N VAL A 130 -4.00 -6.05 18.23
CA VAL A 130 -3.55 -6.11 19.62
C VAL A 130 -4.37 -5.18 20.51
N ARG A 131 -4.65 -3.93 20.07
CA ARG A 131 -5.44 -2.97 20.81
C ARG A 131 -6.92 -3.35 20.94
N ARG A 132 -7.44 -4.19 20.05
CA ARG A 132 -8.85 -4.61 20.03
C ARG A 132 -9.04 -6.06 20.44
N ARG A 133 -7.97 -6.77 20.85
CA ARG A 133 -8.00 -8.20 21.16
C ARG A 133 -9.14 -8.58 22.11
N ASP A 134 -9.34 -7.75 23.18
CA ASP A 134 -10.37 -8.05 24.19
C ASP A 134 -11.80 -7.95 23.63
N ARG A 135 -12.02 -7.08 22.63
CA ARG A 135 -13.31 -6.98 21.92
C ARG A 135 -13.50 -8.10 20.90
N LEU A 136 -12.41 -8.55 20.28
CA LEU A 136 -12.44 -9.66 19.31
C LEU A 136 -12.61 -11.03 20.01
N ALA A 137 -12.10 -11.15 21.24
CA ALA A 137 -12.24 -12.33 22.07
C ALA A 137 -13.61 -12.47 22.74
N GLN A 138 -14.46 -11.41 22.73
CA GLN A 138 -15.80 -11.49 23.27
C GLN A 138 -16.74 -12.25 22.31
N PRO A 139 -17.39 -13.33 22.77
CA PRO A 139 -18.34 -14.06 21.93
C PRO A 139 -19.47 -13.14 21.47
N ARG A 140 -19.82 -13.25 20.20
CA ARG A 140 -20.91 -12.46 19.60
C ARG A 140 -22.26 -12.82 20.28
N PRO A 141 -23.28 -11.93 20.22
CA PRO A 141 -24.58 -12.22 20.86
C PRO A 141 -25.17 -13.57 20.51
N TRP A 142 -25.06 -13.98 19.23
CA TRP A 142 -25.55 -15.28 18.76
C TRP A 142 -24.68 -16.46 19.25
N GLU A 143 -23.36 -16.29 19.37
CA GLU A 143 -22.46 -17.31 19.94
C GLU A 143 -22.76 -17.51 21.43
N ARG A 144 -23.02 -16.41 22.17
CA ARG A 144 -23.44 -16.47 23.57
C ARG A 144 -24.79 -17.19 23.74
N ALA A 145 -25.71 -16.98 22.80
CA ALA A 145 -27.01 -17.72 22.81
C ALA A 145 -26.81 -19.23 22.59
N LEU A 146 -25.96 -19.59 21.62
CA LEU A 146 -25.60 -21.00 21.36
C LEU A 146 -24.91 -21.67 22.57
N LEU A 147 -23.91 -20.98 23.16
CA LEU A 147 -23.19 -21.47 24.33
C LEU A 147 -24.12 -21.68 25.53
N ARG A 148 -25.14 -20.81 25.72
CA ARG A 148 -26.17 -21.02 26.76
C ARG A 148 -27.01 -22.27 26.49
N GLN A 149 -27.40 -22.57 25.25
CA GLN A 149 -28.18 -23.76 24.90
C GLN A 149 -27.38 -25.04 25.12
N LEU A 150 -26.05 -25.00 24.87
CA LEU A 150 -25.17 -26.16 25.06
C LEU A 150 -24.83 -26.47 26.54
N HIS A 151 -25.01 -25.50 27.45
CA HIS A 151 -24.73 -25.67 28.89
C HIS A 151 -25.96 -25.98 29.72
N VAL A 152 -27.16 -26.15 29.11
CA VAL A 152 -28.44 -26.46 29.76
C VAL A 152 -28.85 -27.95 29.51
N GLY A 153 -27.94 -28.77 29.00
CA GLY A 153 -28.12 -30.19 28.76
C GLY A 153 -27.39 -31.04 29.79
#